data_8d82272da44481ace003e3be40273c2c
#
_entry.id   8d82272da44481ace003e3be40273c2c
#
_cell.length_a   1.000
_cell.length_b   1.000
_cell.length_c   1.000
_cell.angle_alpha   90.00
_cell.angle_beta   90.00
_cell.angle_gamma   90.00
#
_symmetry.space_group_name_H-M   'P 1'
#
loop_
_entity.id
_entity.type
_entity.pdbx_description
1 polymer ?
#
loop_
_entity_poly.entity_id
_entity_poly.type
_entity_poly.pdbx_seq_one_letter_code
_entity_poly.pdbx_strand_id
1 'polypeptide(L)'
;MAGFWGDTDKIVDLFEEHEETVQSCLEKFIKTIELYIDEGGSEKVKNLSTEVHELETKADEIRRKIIKLLIKEKFLLPNTRRDFLNLLEYLDKVADYAEAALDYVILQDMDISEIGKNYLSDVLAMTLE
;
A
#
# COMPACT_ATOMS: atom_id res chain seq x y z
N MET A 1 -13.66 -5.30 31.14
CA MET A 1 -14.16 -3.99 30.67
C MET A 1 -13.06 -3.08 30.17
N ALA A 2 -11.99 -2.89 30.95
CA ALA A 2 -10.81 -2.13 30.48
C ALA A 2 -10.20 -2.70 29.20
N GLY A 3 -10.18 -4.05 29.05
CA GLY A 3 -9.68 -4.72 27.85
C GLY A 3 -10.51 -4.44 26.59
N PHE A 4 -11.82 -4.31 26.73
CA PHE A 4 -12.72 -4.03 25.61
C PHE A 4 -12.39 -2.67 24.94
N TRP A 5 -12.31 -1.62 25.75
CA TRP A 5 -11.99 -0.29 25.24
C TRP A 5 -10.55 -0.19 24.74
N GLY A 6 -9.61 -0.82 25.46
CA GLY A 6 -8.21 -0.86 25.05
C GLY A 6 -8.01 -1.59 23.72
N ASP A 7 -8.73 -2.68 23.49
CA ASP A 7 -8.63 -3.43 22.23
C ASP A 7 -9.26 -2.67 21.06
N THR A 8 -10.36 -1.94 21.31
CA THR A 8 -10.97 -1.08 20.30
C THR A 8 -10.01 0.03 19.88
N ASP A 9 -9.39 0.73 20.83
CA ASP A 9 -8.40 1.76 20.57
C ASP A 9 -7.20 1.20 19.80
N LYS A 10 -6.74 0.01 20.18
CA LYS A 10 -5.64 -0.67 19.52
C LYS A 10 -5.95 -1.00 18.06
N ILE A 11 -7.18 -1.44 17.76
CA ILE A 11 -7.61 -1.72 16.39
C ILE A 11 -7.64 -0.42 15.58
N VAL A 12 -8.18 0.66 16.14
CA VAL A 12 -8.21 1.97 15.47
C VAL A 12 -6.80 2.45 15.17
N ASP A 13 -5.89 2.37 16.13
CA ASP A 13 -4.49 2.76 15.96
C ASP A 13 -3.82 1.93 14.85
N LEU A 14 -4.08 0.63 14.81
CA LEU A 14 -3.52 -0.25 13.76
C LEU A 14 -4.11 0.08 12.39
N PHE A 15 -5.39 0.43 12.30
CA PHE A 15 -6.00 0.85 11.04
C PHE A 15 -5.36 2.14 10.52
N GLU A 16 -5.15 3.12 11.41
CA GLU A 16 -4.47 4.37 11.06
C GLU A 16 -3.04 4.10 10.58
N GLU A 17 -2.31 3.25 11.29
CA GLU A 17 -0.95 2.86 10.92
C GLU A 17 -0.94 2.14 9.56
N HIS A 18 -1.91 1.27 9.31
CA HIS A 18 -2.06 0.58 8.02
C HIS A 18 -2.32 1.56 6.88
N GLU A 19 -3.25 2.48 7.08
CA GLU A 19 -3.59 3.52 6.10
C GLU A 19 -2.36 4.38 5.77
N GLU A 20 -1.65 4.85 6.79
CA GLU A 20 -0.43 5.65 6.60
C GLU A 20 0.65 4.87 5.85
N THR A 21 0.79 3.59 6.15
CA THR A 21 1.77 2.72 5.51
C THR A 21 1.42 2.50 4.03
N VAL A 22 0.15 2.25 3.73
CA VAL A 22 -0.33 2.10 2.34
C VAL A 22 -0.13 3.41 1.57
N GLN A 23 -0.45 4.54 2.18
CA GLN A 23 -0.24 5.85 1.57
C GLN A 23 1.24 6.09 1.27
N SER A 24 2.12 5.79 2.21
CA SER A 24 3.58 5.91 2.02
C SER A 24 4.07 5.01 0.90
N CYS A 25 3.53 3.79 0.81
CA CYS A 25 3.84 2.85 -0.26
C CYS A 25 3.45 3.42 -1.63
N LEU A 26 2.26 3.98 -1.74
CA LEU A 26 1.76 4.57 -2.97
C LEU A 26 2.59 5.79 -3.40
N GLU A 27 2.90 6.68 -2.46
CA GLU A 27 3.74 7.85 -2.72
C GLU A 27 5.14 7.44 -3.21
N LYS A 28 5.72 6.43 -2.57
CA LYS A 28 7.03 5.91 -2.96
C LYS A 28 6.98 5.23 -4.32
N PHE A 29 5.90 4.51 -4.61
CA PHE A 29 5.64 3.91 -5.91
C PHE A 29 5.62 4.97 -7.01
N ILE A 30 4.85 6.05 -6.82
CA ILE A 30 4.73 7.13 -7.79
C ILE A 30 6.10 7.76 -8.05
N LYS A 31 6.85 8.07 -6.99
CA LYS A 31 8.20 8.62 -7.08
C LYS A 31 9.14 7.69 -7.86
N THR A 32 9.04 6.39 -7.63
CA THR A 32 9.85 5.40 -8.33
C THR A 32 9.54 5.36 -9.82
N ILE A 33 8.25 5.38 -10.18
CA ILE A 33 7.84 5.38 -11.59
C ILE A 33 8.27 6.67 -12.29
N GLU A 34 8.12 7.82 -11.64
CA GLU A 34 8.58 9.09 -12.19
C GLU A 34 10.09 9.08 -12.47
N LEU A 35 10.86 8.55 -11.51
CA LEU A 35 12.30 8.43 -11.69
C LEU A 35 12.66 7.42 -12.78
N TYR A 36 11.92 6.31 -12.88
CA TYR A 36 12.10 5.32 -13.93
C TYR A 36 11.87 5.93 -15.32
N ILE A 37 10.86 6.77 -15.46
CA ILE A 37 10.57 7.47 -16.72
C ILE A 37 11.80 8.32 -17.14
N ASP A 38 12.45 8.97 -16.18
CA ASP A 38 13.59 9.86 -16.46
C ASP A 38 14.91 9.09 -16.65
N GLU A 39 15.18 8.11 -15.80
CA GLU A 39 16.49 7.46 -15.71
C GLU A 39 16.51 5.98 -16.14
N GLY A 40 15.33 5.38 -16.38
CA GLY A 40 15.24 3.94 -16.63
C GLY A 40 15.56 3.14 -15.36
N GLY A 41 16.13 1.95 -15.52
CA GLY A 41 16.44 1.03 -14.44
C GLY A 41 17.71 1.38 -13.66
N SER A 42 17.83 2.63 -13.21
CA SER A 42 19.01 3.10 -12.45
C SER A 42 19.08 2.44 -11.07
N GLU A 43 20.23 2.59 -10.42
CA GLU A 43 20.43 2.12 -9.04
C GLU A 43 19.47 2.79 -8.05
N LYS A 44 19.18 4.08 -8.25
CA LYS A 44 18.21 4.82 -7.45
C LYS A 44 16.82 4.23 -7.57
N VAL A 45 16.41 3.86 -8.79
CA VAL A 45 15.11 3.23 -9.04
C VAL A 45 15.03 1.89 -8.32
N LYS A 46 16.09 1.09 -8.36
CA LYS A 46 16.13 -0.19 -7.65
C LYS A 46 16.02 -0.02 -6.14
N ASN A 47 16.71 0.98 -5.59
CA ASN A 47 16.66 1.28 -4.16
C ASN A 47 15.25 1.72 -3.74
N LEU A 48 14.61 2.59 -4.51
CA LEU A 48 13.23 3.01 -4.25
C LEU A 48 12.25 1.84 -4.37
N SER A 49 12.47 0.96 -5.34
CA SER A 49 11.67 -0.26 -5.50
C SER A 49 11.76 -1.15 -4.25
N THR A 50 12.95 -1.29 -3.68
CA THR A 50 13.14 -2.03 -2.42
C THR A 50 12.35 -1.39 -1.28
N GLU A 51 12.32 -0.07 -1.20
CA GLU A 51 11.53 0.64 -0.20
C GLU A 51 10.02 0.40 -0.37
N VAL A 52 9.53 0.31 -1.61
CA VAL A 52 8.13 -0.05 -1.88
C VAL A 52 7.83 -1.47 -1.37
N HIS A 53 8.72 -2.42 -1.61
CA HIS A 53 8.59 -3.79 -1.10
C HIS A 53 8.54 -3.83 0.42
N GLU A 54 9.41 -3.07 1.08
CA GLU A 54 9.45 -3.00 2.55
C GLU A 54 8.15 -2.43 3.12
N LEU A 55 7.61 -1.39 2.48
CA LEU A 55 6.34 -0.79 2.91
C LEU A 55 5.15 -1.72 2.69
N GLU A 56 5.13 -2.43 1.57
CA GLU A 56 4.10 -3.46 1.31
C GLU A 56 4.15 -4.56 2.37
N THR A 57 5.34 -5.06 2.68
CA THR A 57 5.54 -6.08 3.72
C THR A 57 5.06 -5.57 5.08
N LYS A 58 5.38 -4.34 5.41
CA LYS A 58 4.92 -3.71 6.67
C LYS A 58 3.39 -3.61 6.71
N ALA A 59 2.77 -3.17 5.62
CA ALA A 59 1.31 -3.09 5.53
C ALA A 59 0.66 -4.46 5.73
N ASP A 60 1.21 -5.50 5.11
CA ASP A 60 0.73 -6.87 5.25
C ASP A 60 0.84 -7.37 6.70
N GLU A 61 1.93 -7.08 7.38
CA GLU A 61 2.11 -7.43 8.79
C GLU A 61 1.07 -6.75 9.68
N ILE A 62 0.81 -5.46 9.45
CA ILE A 62 -0.20 -4.71 10.20
C ILE A 62 -1.59 -5.29 9.93
N ARG A 63 -1.90 -5.59 8.68
CA ARG A 63 -3.15 -6.23 8.28
C ARG A 63 -3.38 -7.53 9.05
N ARG A 64 -2.38 -8.38 9.15
CA ARG A 64 -2.46 -9.64 9.88
C ARG A 64 -2.75 -9.43 11.37
N LYS A 65 -2.14 -8.43 11.98
CA LYS A 65 -2.40 -8.07 13.39
C LYS A 65 -3.86 -7.64 13.58
N ILE A 66 -4.38 -6.82 12.68
CA ILE A 66 -5.77 -6.36 12.71
C ILE A 66 -6.72 -7.54 12.62
N ILE A 67 -6.49 -8.44 11.65
CA ILE A 67 -7.33 -9.63 11.43
C ILE A 67 -7.37 -10.50 12.70
N LYS A 68 -6.22 -10.73 13.32
CA LYS A 68 -6.14 -11.51 14.56
C LYS A 68 -6.98 -10.89 15.66
N LEU A 69 -6.90 -9.57 15.84
CA LEU A 69 -7.68 -8.88 16.86
C LEU A 69 -9.18 -8.92 16.56
N LEU A 70 -9.58 -8.71 15.31
CA LEU A 70 -10.99 -8.76 14.92
C LEU A 70 -11.60 -10.14 15.12
N ILE A 71 -10.85 -11.19 14.87
CA ILE A 71 -11.32 -12.57 15.07
C ILE A 71 -11.34 -12.93 16.54
N LYS A 72 -10.29 -12.58 17.28
CA LYS A 72 -10.12 -12.96 18.69
C LYS A 72 -11.14 -12.27 19.61
N GLU A 73 -11.33 -10.98 19.42
CA GLU A 73 -12.06 -10.16 20.41
C GLU A 73 -13.59 -10.22 20.27
N LYS A 74 -14.14 -10.61 19.17
CA LYS A 74 -15.59 -10.84 18.93
C LYS A 74 -16.53 -9.76 19.50
N PHE A 75 -16.02 -8.56 19.76
CA PHE A 75 -16.82 -7.47 20.32
C PHE A 75 -17.59 -6.69 19.27
N LEU A 76 -17.27 -6.88 17.99
CA LEU A 76 -17.99 -6.27 16.89
C LEU A 76 -19.09 -7.22 16.40
N LEU A 77 -20.21 -6.64 15.98
CA LEU A 77 -21.26 -7.40 15.31
C LEU A 77 -20.66 -8.06 14.05
N PRO A 78 -21.14 -9.27 13.68
CA PRO A 78 -20.59 -10.00 12.52
C PRO A 78 -20.55 -9.19 11.23
N ASN A 79 -21.60 -8.40 10.96
CA ASN A 79 -21.66 -7.58 9.76
C ASN A 79 -20.62 -6.46 9.79
N THR A 80 -20.49 -5.78 10.92
CA THR A 80 -19.49 -4.72 11.12
C THR A 80 -18.07 -5.26 10.96
N ARG A 81 -17.82 -6.43 11.54
CA ARG A 81 -16.52 -7.10 11.43
C ARG A 81 -16.19 -7.41 9.96
N ARG A 82 -17.17 -7.93 9.24
CA ARG A 82 -17.00 -8.22 7.81
C ARG A 82 -16.70 -6.96 7.00
N ASP A 83 -17.39 -5.87 7.31
CA ASP A 83 -17.17 -4.59 6.62
C ASP A 83 -15.75 -4.06 6.87
N PHE A 84 -15.25 -4.16 8.10
CA PHE A 84 -13.88 -3.81 8.44
C PHE A 84 -12.86 -4.69 7.70
N LEU A 85 -13.11 -5.99 7.63
CA LEU A 85 -12.24 -6.93 6.92
C LEU A 85 -12.21 -6.63 5.42
N ASN A 86 -13.35 -6.30 4.83
CA ASN A 86 -13.43 -5.93 3.42
C ASN A 86 -12.69 -4.63 3.14
N LEU A 87 -12.88 -3.61 3.98
CA LEU A 87 -12.17 -2.34 3.85
C LEU A 87 -10.65 -2.54 3.92
N LEU A 88 -10.21 -3.32 4.90
CA LEU A 88 -8.80 -3.64 5.08
C LEU A 88 -8.23 -4.34 3.86
N GLU A 89 -8.97 -5.30 3.30
CA GLU A 89 -8.55 -6.02 2.11
C GLU A 89 -8.42 -5.09 0.90
N TYR A 90 -9.37 -4.19 0.70
CA TYR A 90 -9.29 -3.23 -0.41
C TYR A 90 -8.10 -2.28 -0.26
N LEU A 91 -7.84 -1.79 0.95
CA LEU A 91 -6.68 -0.94 1.22
C LEU A 91 -5.37 -1.69 0.97
N ASP A 92 -5.30 -2.94 1.39
CA ASP A 92 -4.11 -3.76 1.21
C ASP A 92 -3.83 -4.01 -0.29
N LYS A 93 -4.86 -4.18 -1.09
CA LYS A 93 -4.73 -4.36 -2.53
C LYS A 93 -4.08 -3.16 -3.23
N VAL A 94 -4.26 -1.95 -2.70
CA VAL A 94 -3.61 -0.76 -3.27
C VAL A 94 -2.08 -0.93 -3.22
N ALA A 95 -1.54 -1.34 -2.08
CA ALA A 95 -0.12 -1.59 -1.92
C ALA A 95 0.36 -2.76 -2.78
N ASP A 96 -0.40 -3.86 -2.81
CA ASP A 96 -0.08 -5.04 -3.61
C ASP A 96 0.01 -4.70 -5.11
N TYR A 97 -0.95 -3.95 -5.62
CA TYR A 97 -0.98 -3.58 -7.03
C TYR A 97 0.14 -2.60 -7.37
N ALA A 98 0.46 -1.67 -6.48
CA ALA A 98 1.59 -0.76 -6.67
C ALA A 98 2.90 -1.54 -6.77
N GLU A 99 3.12 -2.48 -5.87
CA GLU A 99 4.30 -3.36 -5.89
C GLU A 99 4.36 -4.19 -7.17
N ALA A 100 3.24 -4.83 -7.53
CA ALA A 100 3.17 -5.68 -8.73
C ALA A 100 3.40 -4.88 -10.01
N ALA A 101 2.83 -3.69 -10.12
CA ALA A 101 3.02 -2.82 -11.27
C ALA A 101 4.48 -2.38 -11.39
N LEU A 102 5.11 -2.04 -10.28
CA LEU A 102 6.51 -1.62 -10.25
C LEU A 102 7.44 -2.77 -10.65
N ASP A 103 7.20 -3.96 -10.11
CA ASP A 103 7.95 -5.17 -10.47
C ASP A 103 7.83 -5.45 -11.97
N TYR A 104 6.61 -5.34 -12.51
CA TYR A 104 6.37 -5.55 -13.93
C TYR A 104 7.20 -4.58 -14.79
N VAL A 105 7.19 -3.29 -14.45
CA VAL A 105 7.92 -2.27 -15.18
C VAL A 105 9.43 -2.48 -15.11
N ILE A 106 9.96 -2.74 -13.91
CA ILE A 106 11.40 -2.86 -13.69
C ILE A 106 11.95 -4.17 -14.23
N LEU A 107 11.28 -5.31 -13.95
CA LEU A 107 11.76 -6.63 -14.37
C LEU A 107 11.64 -6.85 -15.86
N GLN A 108 10.63 -6.25 -16.51
CA GLN A 108 10.46 -6.32 -17.96
C GLN A 108 11.33 -5.32 -18.70
N ASP A 109 12.01 -4.43 -17.98
CA ASP A 109 12.82 -3.36 -18.55
C ASP A 109 12.05 -2.61 -19.67
N MET A 110 10.83 -2.18 -19.32
CA MET A 110 9.90 -1.58 -20.27
C MET A 110 10.47 -0.30 -20.88
N ASP A 111 10.50 -0.24 -22.20
CA ASP A 111 10.79 0.98 -22.92
C ASP A 111 9.48 1.74 -23.13
N ILE A 112 9.32 2.82 -22.37
CA ILE A 112 8.11 3.63 -22.42
C ILE A 112 8.32 4.75 -23.43
N SER A 113 7.49 4.79 -24.48
CA SER A 113 7.54 5.87 -25.48
C SER A 113 7.30 7.23 -24.83
N GLU A 114 7.83 8.30 -25.43
CA GLU A 114 7.73 9.65 -24.86
C GLU A 114 6.29 10.10 -24.66
N ILE A 115 5.38 9.75 -25.59
CA ILE A 115 3.95 10.02 -25.44
C ILE A 115 3.37 9.25 -24.25
N GLY A 116 3.75 7.99 -24.11
CA GLY A 116 3.34 7.15 -22.98
C GLY A 116 3.87 7.68 -21.66
N LYS A 117 5.11 8.20 -21.64
CA LYS A 117 5.70 8.82 -20.44
C LYS A 117 4.89 10.02 -19.97
N ASN A 118 4.53 10.91 -20.89
CA ASN A 118 3.74 12.09 -20.57
C ASN A 118 2.35 11.72 -20.04
N TYR A 119 1.70 10.76 -20.70
CA TYR A 119 0.39 10.26 -20.28
C TYR A 119 0.46 9.64 -18.88
N LEU A 120 1.45 8.80 -18.61
CA LEU A 120 1.66 8.15 -17.34
C LEU A 120 1.92 9.17 -16.23
N SER A 121 2.76 10.18 -16.50
CA SER A 121 3.04 11.26 -15.53
C SER A 121 1.78 12.04 -15.18
N ASP A 122 0.93 12.34 -16.17
CA ASP A 122 -0.33 13.02 -15.93
C ASP A 122 -1.27 12.19 -15.05
N VAL A 123 -1.38 10.89 -15.34
CA VAL A 123 -2.22 9.97 -14.54
C VAL A 123 -1.72 9.87 -13.10
N LEU A 124 -0.41 9.77 -12.89
CA LEU A 124 0.17 9.71 -11.55
C LEU A 124 -0.06 11.01 -10.77
N ALA A 125 0.07 12.15 -11.43
CA ALA A 125 -0.21 13.44 -10.79
C ALA A 125 -1.68 13.54 -10.34
N MET A 126 -2.61 13.06 -11.16
CA MET A 126 -4.04 13.01 -10.81
C MET A 126 -4.33 12.08 -9.64
N THR A 127 -3.56 11.01 -9.50
CA THR A 127 -3.73 10.03 -8.41
C THR A 127 -3.40 10.62 -7.05
N LEU A 128 -2.48 11.61 -6.98
CA LEU A 128 -2.07 12.24 -5.73
C LEU A 128 -3.00 13.39 -5.29
N GLU A 129 -3.88 13.85 -6.15
CA GLU A 129 -4.86 14.86 -5.80
C GLU A 129 -6.04 14.22 -5.05
#